data_9651921f826e14c601c98d39771fcc43
#
_entry.id   9651921f826e14c601c98d39771fcc43
#
_cell.length_a   1.000
_cell.length_b   1.000
_cell.length_c   1.000
_cell.angle_alpha   90.00
_cell.angle_beta   90.00
_cell.angle_gamma   90.00
#
_symmetry.space_group_name_H-M   'P 1'
#
loop_
_entity.id
_entity.type
_entity.pdbx_description
1 polymer ?
#
loop_
_entity_poly.entity_id
_entity_poly.type
_entity_poly.pdbx_seq_one_letter_code
_entity_poly.pdbx_strand_id
1 'polypeptide(L)'
;DGEANFAYLEQYAAANGQPISFDAVKRNKSFEITEDTIALYSEFDFESELAGMPLFASAGFRYETTDVEVNGSDEPVNSLSILDKTEMLANYGNVQSISANSDYEAILPNFSLKLEINDDLIARAAVSQTITRPTLDSMSPVTVIETTRQGGNLTSSSGNPALAPFTSDNLDLSL
;
A
#
# COMPACT_ATOMS: atom_id res chain seq x y z
N ASP A 1 20.29 -18.44 -27.99
CA ASP A 1 19.08 -17.60 -27.83
C ASP A 1 17.91 -18.55 -27.76
N GLY A 2 17.42 -18.82 -26.52
CA GLY A 2 16.33 -19.75 -26.27
C GLY A 2 14.99 -19.07 -26.22
N GLU A 3 14.59 -18.33 -27.22
CA GLU A 3 13.18 -17.91 -27.34
C GLU A 3 12.35 -19.18 -27.59
N ALA A 4 11.47 -19.47 -26.63
CA ALA A 4 10.53 -20.57 -26.78
C ALA A 4 9.63 -20.29 -27.99
N ASN A 5 9.65 -21.19 -28.97
CA ASN A 5 8.74 -21.11 -30.11
C ASN A 5 7.36 -21.60 -29.69
N PHE A 6 6.57 -20.72 -29.11
CA PHE A 6 5.22 -21.03 -28.61
C PHE A 6 4.33 -21.62 -29.71
N ALA A 7 4.41 -21.11 -30.95
CA ALA A 7 3.64 -21.64 -32.07
C ALA A 7 3.96 -23.12 -32.36
N TYR A 8 5.23 -23.51 -32.26
CA TYR A 8 5.62 -24.90 -32.40
C TYR A 8 5.03 -25.78 -31.29
N LEU A 9 5.09 -25.29 -30.03
CA LEU A 9 4.57 -26.02 -28.87
C LEU A 9 3.04 -26.20 -28.97
N GLU A 10 2.33 -25.17 -29.39
CA GLU A 10 0.87 -25.23 -29.64
C GLU A 10 0.52 -26.26 -30.72
N GLN A 11 1.25 -26.25 -31.84
CA GLN A 11 1.04 -27.19 -32.92
C GLN A 11 1.35 -28.63 -32.49
N TYR A 12 2.43 -28.84 -31.76
CA TYR A 12 2.82 -30.16 -31.24
C TYR A 12 1.77 -30.69 -30.24
N ALA A 13 1.30 -29.86 -29.32
CA ALA A 13 0.29 -30.23 -28.35
C ALA A 13 -1.06 -30.56 -29.02
N ALA A 14 -1.48 -29.78 -30.01
CA ALA A 14 -2.69 -30.03 -30.79
C ALA A 14 -2.60 -31.35 -31.55
N ALA A 15 -1.44 -31.66 -32.16
CA ALA A 15 -1.18 -32.93 -32.87
C ALA A 15 -1.26 -34.15 -31.95
N ASN A 16 -1.01 -33.98 -30.66
CA ASN A 16 -1.10 -35.05 -29.65
C ASN A 16 -2.44 -35.05 -28.87
N GLY A 17 -3.44 -34.32 -29.34
CA GLY A 17 -4.79 -34.31 -28.76
C GLY A 17 -4.90 -33.51 -27.47
N GLN A 18 -3.93 -32.67 -27.14
CA GLN A 18 -3.92 -31.79 -25.97
C GLN A 18 -3.67 -30.34 -26.40
N PRO A 19 -4.64 -29.70 -27.05
CA PRO A 19 -4.47 -28.33 -27.50
C PRO A 19 -4.19 -27.38 -26.31
N ILE A 20 -3.13 -26.60 -26.44
CA ILE A 20 -2.77 -25.54 -25.50
C ILE A 20 -2.70 -24.22 -26.27
N SER A 21 -2.88 -23.10 -25.62
CA SER A 21 -2.67 -21.77 -26.18
C SER A 21 -1.74 -20.98 -25.26
N PHE A 22 -0.79 -20.29 -25.87
CA PHE A 22 0.09 -19.33 -25.19
C PHE A 22 -0.33 -17.88 -25.45
N ASP A 23 -1.54 -17.67 -25.98
CA ASP A 23 -2.08 -16.33 -26.11
C ASP A 23 -2.08 -15.61 -24.76
N ALA A 24 -1.76 -14.34 -24.79
CA ALA A 24 -1.82 -13.51 -23.59
C ALA A 24 -3.23 -13.52 -23.01
N VAL A 25 -3.41 -14.30 -21.95
CA VAL A 25 -4.68 -14.34 -21.23
C VAL A 25 -4.84 -13.02 -20.50
N LYS A 26 -5.90 -12.28 -20.81
CA LYS A 26 -6.27 -11.10 -20.04
C LYS A 26 -6.45 -11.52 -18.59
N ARG A 27 -5.72 -10.89 -17.68
CA ARG A 27 -5.90 -11.13 -16.25
C ARG A 27 -7.32 -10.69 -15.86
N ASN A 28 -8.08 -11.60 -15.31
CA ASN A 28 -9.44 -11.34 -14.84
C ASN A 28 -9.44 -10.62 -13.49
N LYS A 29 -8.26 -10.58 -12.84
CA LYS A 29 -8.03 -9.89 -11.56
C LYS A 29 -6.99 -8.81 -11.78
N SER A 30 -7.41 -7.58 -11.68
CA SER A 30 -6.53 -6.40 -11.81
C SER A 30 -7.13 -5.25 -11.03
N PHE A 31 -6.28 -4.34 -10.57
CA PHE A 31 -6.73 -3.10 -9.95
C PHE A 31 -5.78 -1.97 -10.28
N GLU A 32 -6.30 -0.77 -10.19
CA GLU A 32 -5.60 0.50 -10.31
C GLU A 32 -6.00 1.37 -9.11
N ILE A 33 -5.03 2.05 -8.53
CA ILE A 33 -5.24 2.97 -7.43
C ILE A 33 -4.75 4.34 -7.89
N THR A 34 -5.60 5.33 -7.77
CA THR A 34 -5.29 6.73 -8.00
C THR A 34 -5.37 7.47 -6.68
N GLU A 35 -4.31 8.18 -6.31
CA GLU A 35 -4.26 9.04 -5.14
C GLU A 35 -4.01 10.48 -5.57
N ASP A 36 -4.96 11.36 -5.27
CA ASP A 36 -4.85 12.80 -5.50
C ASP A 36 -4.68 13.52 -4.17
N THR A 37 -3.53 14.17 -3.96
CA THR A 37 -3.21 14.85 -2.71
C THR A 37 -3.02 16.34 -2.92
N ILE A 38 -3.73 17.14 -2.11
CA ILE A 38 -3.50 18.58 -2.00
C ILE A 38 -2.94 18.86 -0.61
N ALA A 39 -1.84 19.63 -0.55
CA ALA A 39 -1.21 19.97 0.72
C ALA A 39 -0.88 21.45 0.80
N LEU A 40 -1.07 22.02 1.99
CA LEU A 40 -0.63 23.35 2.39
C LEU A 40 0.32 23.21 3.59
N TYR A 41 1.43 23.91 3.57
CA TYR A 41 2.36 23.96 4.70
C TYR A 41 2.78 25.38 5.02
N SER A 42 3.17 25.59 6.27
CA SER A 42 3.77 26.83 6.75
C SER A 42 4.82 26.48 7.80
N GLU A 43 5.92 27.23 7.80
CA GLU A 43 7.00 27.07 8.76
C GLU A 43 7.50 28.47 9.17
N PHE A 44 7.82 28.62 10.45
CA PHE A 44 8.32 29.84 11.07
C PHE A 44 9.59 29.50 11.82
N ASP A 45 10.67 30.21 11.48
CA ASP A 45 11.94 30.14 12.17
C ASP A 45 12.13 31.37 13.06
N PHE A 46 12.62 31.12 14.25
CA PHE A 46 12.86 32.13 15.25
C PHE A 46 14.26 31.98 15.83
N GLU A 47 15.01 33.09 15.87
CA GLU A 47 16.34 33.17 16.46
C GLU A 47 16.33 34.16 17.63
N SER A 48 16.92 33.80 18.75
CA SER A 48 17.00 34.59 19.96
C SER A 48 18.23 34.20 20.80
N GLU A 49 18.35 34.81 21.97
CA GLU A 49 19.34 34.44 22.97
C GLU A 49 18.64 34.14 24.31
N LEU A 50 19.04 33.07 24.95
CA LEU A 50 18.61 32.69 26.29
C LEU A 50 19.82 32.69 27.22
N ALA A 51 19.86 33.69 28.14
CA ALA A 51 20.98 33.87 29.06
C ALA A 51 22.36 33.98 28.38
N GLY A 52 22.41 34.63 27.20
CA GLY A 52 23.64 34.77 26.40
C GLY A 52 23.98 33.54 25.54
N MET A 53 23.13 32.54 25.50
CA MET A 53 23.28 31.35 24.66
C MET A 53 22.38 31.47 23.42
N PRO A 54 22.88 31.22 22.20
CA PRO A 54 22.06 31.23 20.99
C PRO A 54 20.95 30.19 21.05
N LEU A 55 19.72 30.63 20.78
CA LEU A 55 18.50 29.81 20.76
C LEU A 55 17.85 29.88 19.38
N PHE A 56 17.64 28.75 18.79
CA PHE A 56 16.94 28.61 17.53
C PHE A 56 15.67 27.76 17.75
N ALA A 57 14.54 28.24 17.25
CA ALA A 57 13.30 27.52 17.30
C ALA A 57 12.66 27.51 15.91
N SER A 58 12.09 26.39 15.53
CA SER A 58 11.26 26.27 14.33
C SER A 58 9.92 25.68 14.70
N ALA A 59 8.84 26.21 14.14
CA ALA A 59 7.50 25.69 14.31
C ALA A 59 6.78 25.69 12.97
N GLY A 60 6.24 24.56 12.62
CA GLY A 60 5.53 24.41 11.36
C GLY A 60 4.33 23.51 11.46
N PHE A 61 3.53 23.51 10.43
CA PHE A 61 2.48 22.53 10.22
C PHE A 61 2.28 22.27 8.72
N ARG A 62 1.85 21.07 8.42
CA ARG A 62 1.36 20.69 7.10
C ARG A 62 -0.07 20.16 7.26
N TYR A 63 -0.97 20.69 6.47
CA TYR A 63 -2.31 20.14 6.27
C TYR A 63 -2.36 19.49 4.90
N GLU A 64 -2.86 18.28 4.83
CA GLU A 64 -3.10 17.60 3.56
C GLU A 64 -4.43 16.88 3.55
N THR A 65 -5.04 16.86 2.38
CA THR A 65 -6.20 16.05 2.05
C THR A 65 -5.86 15.15 0.87
N THR A 66 -6.28 13.90 0.92
CA THR A 66 -6.03 12.91 -0.11
C THR A 66 -7.33 12.21 -0.46
N ASP A 67 -7.67 12.21 -1.73
CA ASP A 67 -8.73 11.41 -2.31
C ASP A 67 -8.10 10.15 -2.92
N VAL A 68 -8.69 8.99 -2.64
CA VAL A 68 -8.24 7.69 -3.13
C VAL A 68 -9.37 7.04 -3.92
N GLU A 69 -9.09 6.72 -5.16
CA GLU A 69 -9.98 5.97 -6.04
C GLU A 69 -9.33 4.62 -6.40
N VAL A 70 -10.05 3.54 -6.13
CA VAL A 70 -9.62 2.18 -6.46
C VAL A 70 -10.60 1.59 -7.46
N ASN A 71 -10.12 1.27 -8.65
CA ASN A 71 -10.87 0.61 -9.70
C ASN A 71 -10.24 -0.73 -10.05
N GLY A 72 -11.05 -1.76 -10.23
CA GLY A 72 -10.51 -3.09 -10.52
C GLY A 72 -11.52 -4.06 -11.08
N SER A 73 -11.05 -5.27 -11.25
CA SER A 73 -11.89 -6.41 -11.60
C SER A 73 -11.49 -7.63 -10.77
N ASP A 74 -12.47 -8.38 -10.32
CA ASP A 74 -12.28 -9.63 -9.59
C ASP A 74 -13.27 -10.69 -10.05
N GLU A 75 -12.92 -11.94 -9.84
CA GLU A 75 -13.78 -13.10 -10.02
C GLU A 75 -14.13 -13.66 -8.64
N PRO A 76 -15.34 -13.42 -8.13
CA PRO A 76 -15.73 -13.94 -6.83
C PRO A 76 -15.75 -15.48 -6.84
N VAL A 77 -15.33 -16.09 -5.75
CA VAL A 77 -15.45 -17.53 -5.57
C VAL A 77 -16.90 -17.88 -5.23
N ASN A 78 -17.56 -18.60 -6.12
CA ASN A 78 -18.95 -19.00 -5.93
C ASN A 78 -19.09 -20.28 -5.11
N SER A 79 -18.16 -21.23 -5.27
CA SER A 79 -18.18 -22.49 -4.53
C SER A 79 -16.82 -23.17 -4.54
N LEU A 80 -16.66 -24.13 -3.63
CA LEU A 80 -15.53 -25.05 -3.61
C LEU A 80 -16.06 -26.45 -3.90
N SER A 81 -15.49 -27.13 -4.89
CA SER A 81 -15.81 -28.52 -5.23
C SER A 81 -14.67 -29.42 -4.78
N ILE A 82 -15.01 -30.59 -4.24
CA ILE A 82 -14.01 -31.61 -3.90
C ILE A 82 -13.57 -32.28 -5.20
N LEU A 83 -12.27 -32.15 -5.53
CA LEU A 83 -11.70 -32.79 -6.70
C LEU A 83 -11.28 -34.24 -6.37
N ASP A 84 -10.60 -34.42 -5.24
CA ASP A 84 -10.21 -35.72 -4.71
C ASP A 84 -10.05 -35.64 -3.17
N LYS A 85 -9.40 -36.67 -2.56
CA LYS A 85 -9.20 -36.73 -1.10
C LYS A 85 -8.25 -35.68 -0.52
N THR A 86 -7.52 -34.97 -1.38
CA THR A 86 -6.45 -34.03 -0.98
C THR A 86 -6.68 -32.63 -1.53
N GLU A 87 -7.47 -32.47 -2.58
CA GLU A 87 -7.63 -31.21 -3.30
C GLU A 87 -9.08 -30.80 -3.45
N MET A 88 -9.30 -29.50 -3.40
CA MET A 88 -10.54 -28.84 -3.76
C MET A 88 -10.29 -27.85 -4.89
N LEU A 89 -11.28 -27.68 -5.75
CA LEU A 89 -11.29 -26.73 -6.85
C LEU A 89 -12.14 -25.52 -6.45
N ALA A 90 -11.59 -24.32 -6.59
CA ALA A 90 -12.35 -23.09 -6.48
C ALA A 90 -13.08 -22.83 -7.80
N ASN A 91 -14.41 -22.72 -7.74
CA ASN A 91 -15.22 -22.35 -8.89
C ASN A 91 -15.50 -20.84 -8.82
N TYR A 92 -15.00 -20.13 -9.79
CA TYR A 92 -15.12 -18.68 -9.88
C TYR A 92 -16.41 -18.29 -10.63
N GLY A 93 -16.94 -17.13 -10.28
CA GLY A 93 -18.04 -16.50 -10.99
C GLY A 93 -17.57 -15.69 -12.20
N ASN A 94 -18.49 -14.91 -12.74
CA ASN A 94 -18.14 -13.99 -13.81
C ASN A 94 -17.28 -12.84 -13.25
N VAL A 95 -16.39 -12.31 -14.09
CA VAL A 95 -15.62 -11.11 -13.80
C VAL A 95 -16.57 -9.96 -13.45
N GLN A 96 -16.34 -9.33 -12.32
CA GLN A 96 -17.09 -8.17 -11.83
C GLN A 96 -16.16 -6.97 -11.69
N SER A 97 -16.66 -5.79 -12.03
CA SER A 97 -15.96 -4.54 -11.75
C SER A 97 -16.13 -4.18 -10.29
N ILE A 98 -15.03 -3.77 -9.67
CA ILE A 98 -14.98 -3.25 -8.31
C ILE A 98 -14.56 -1.79 -8.40
N SER A 99 -15.26 -0.91 -7.69
CA SER A 99 -14.89 0.48 -7.49
C SER A 99 -15.08 0.83 -6.03
N ALA A 100 -14.08 1.48 -5.44
CA ALA A 100 -14.14 1.98 -4.07
C ALA A 100 -13.47 3.35 -4.01
N ASN A 101 -14.06 4.27 -3.25
CA ASN A 101 -13.52 5.59 -3.00
C ASN A 101 -13.34 5.77 -1.50
N SER A 102 -12.26 6.42 -1.11
CA SER A 102 -12.02 6.86 0.26
C SER A 102 -11.28 8.19 0.26
N ASP A 103 -11.39 8.91 1.34
CA ASP A 103 -10.69 10.16 1.56
C ASP A 103 -10.13 10.21 2.98
N TYR A 104 -9.07 10.97 3.17
CA TYR A 104 -8.53 11.25 4.48
C TYR A 104 -7.85 12.62 4.53
N GLU A 105 -7.80 13.17 5.75
CA GLU A 105 -7.13 14.42 6.05
C GLU A 105 -6.06 14.19 7.12
N ALA A 106 -4.98 14.97 7.04
CA ALA A 106 -3.93 14.94 8.04
C ALA A 106 -3.45 16.35 8.38
N ILE A 107 -3.27 16.61 9.68
CA ILE A 107 -2.61 17.80 10.20
C ILE A 107 -1.32 17.33 10.86
N LEU A 108 -0.18 17.76 10.35
CA LEU A 108 1.15 17.30 10.73
C LEU A 108 1.94 18.50 11.32
N PRO A 109 1.79 18.77 12.62
CA PRO A 109 2.57 19.80 13.29
C PRO A 109 4.01 19.32 13.50
N ASN A 110 4.94 20.28 13.50
CA ASN A 110 6.31 20.08 13.91
C ASN A 110 6.78 21.26 14.76
N PHE A 111 7.65 20.98 15.71
CA PHE A 111 8.33 21.97 16.50
C PHE A 111 9.74 21.46 16.82
N SER A 112 10.75 22.33 16.67
CA SER A 112 12.11 22.03 17.04
C SER A 112 12.74 23.19 17.82
N LEU A 113 13.63 22.84 18.73
CA LEU A 113 14.40 23.78 19.54
C LEU A 113 15.86 23.34 19.55
N LYS A 114 16.77 24.30 19.34
CA LYS A 114 18.21 24.13 19.47
C LYS A 114 18.77 25.23 20.36
N LEU A 115 19.47 24.83 21.42
CA LEU A 115 20.18 25.76 22.33
C LEU A 115 21.68 25.46 22.29
N GLU A 116 22.48 26.42 21.91
CA GLU A 116 23.94 26.34 21.93
C GLU A 116 24.45 26.76 23.32
N ILE A 117 24.69 25.79 24.21
CA ILE A 117 25.06 26.02 25.60
C ILE A 117 26.50 26.56 25.67
N ASN A 118 27.39 26.00 24.85
CA ASN A 118 28.75 26.49 24.61
C ASN A 118 29.27 25.91 23.27
N ASP A 119 30.53 26.21 22.91
CA ASP A 119 31.13 25.79 21.63
C ASP A 119 31.15 24.27 21.42
N ASP A 120 31.10 23.48 22.49
CA ASP A 120 31.21 22.03 22.45
C ASP A 120 29.89 21.31 22.80
N LEU A 121 28.86 22.01 23.30
CA LEU A 121 27.63 21.41 23.81
C LEU A 121 26.39 22.10 23.26
N ILE A 122 25.58 21.32 22.55
CA ILE A 122 24.33 21.75 21.95
C ILE A 122 23.19 20.85 22.44
N ALA A 123 22.18 21.47 23.04
CA ALA A 123 20.93 20.76 23.38
C ALA A 123 19.90 20.91 22.25
N ARG A 124 19.24 19.82 21.89
CA ARG A 124 18.14 19.82 20.90
C ARG A 124 16.93 19.08 21.44
N ALA A 125 15.76 19.60 21.10
CA ALA A 125 14.48 18.95 21.35
C ALA A 125 13.61 19.11 20.10
N ALA A 126 12.91 18.07 19.68
CA ALA A 126 11.93 18.16 18.60
C ALA A 126 10.71 17.29 18.92
N VAL A 127 9.55 17.78 18.50
CA VAL A 127 8.29 17.05 18.50
C VAL A 127 7.65 17.18 17.13
N SER A 128 7.12 16.09 16.61
CA SER A 128 6.42 16.12 15.33
C SER A 128 5.39 15.01 15.21
N GLN A 129 4.40 15.24 14.37
CA GLN A 129 3.49 14.21 13.92
C GLN A 129 3.76 13.89 12.46
N THR A 130 3.79 12.60 12.14
CA THR A 130 3.99 12.10 10.77
C THR A 130 2.94 11.07 10.41
N ILE A 131 2.70 10.86 9.10
CA ILE A 131 1.84 9.79 8.60
C ILE A 131 2.64 8.84 7.72
N THR A 132 2.19 7.58 7.71
CA THR A 132 2.67 6.56 6.77
C THR A 132 1.46 6.01 6.02
N ARG A 133 1.44 6.17 4.70
CA ARG A 133 0.37 5.66 3.86
C ARG A 133 0.40 4.13 3.79
N PRO A 134 -0.77 3.48 3.65
CA PRO A 134 -0.84 2.05 3.39
C PRO A 134 -0.08 1.67 2.13
N THR A 135 0.39 0.43 2.06
CA THR A 135 0.94 -0.09 0.80
C THR A 135 -0.17 -0.34 -0.22
N LEU A 136 0.11 -0.20 -1.50
CA LEU A 136 -0.89 -0.43 -2.56
C LEU A 136 -1.47 -1.85 -2.50
N ASP A 137 -0.65 -2.85 -2.16
CA ASP A 137 -1.12 -4.23 -2.00
C ASP A 137 -2.13 -4.39 -0.85
N SER A 138 -1.96 -3.64 0.24
CA SER A 138 -2.91 -3.67 1.37
C SER A 138 -4.25 -3.03 1.05
N MET A 139 -4.33 -2.22 0.01
CA MET A 139 -5.55 -1.58 -0.50
C MET A 139 -6.18 -2.35 -1.68
N SER A 140 -5.59 -3.49 -2.09
CA SER A 140 -6.10 -4.31 -3.20
C SER A 140 -7.51 -4.81 -2.93
N PRO A 141 -8.48 -4.55 -3.82
CA PRO A 141 -9.86 -5.06 -3.70
C PRO A 141 -9.98 -6.52 -4.13
N VAL A 142 -8.91 -7.11 -4.64
CA VAL A 142 -8.90 -8.45 -5.22
C VAL A 142 -8.77 -9.50 -4.13
N THR A 143 -9.63 -10.52 -4.18
CA THR A 143 -9.57 -11.66 -3.26
C THR A 143 -8.69 -12.78 -3.82
N VAL A 144 -7.75 -13.25 -3.02
CA VAL A 144 -6.85 -14.36 -3.34
C VAL A 144 -7.17 -15.54 -2.44
N ILE A 145 -7.37 -16.72 -3.03
CA ILE A 145 -7.49 -17.98 -2.29
C ILE A 145 -6.08 -18.55 -2.09
N GLU A 146 -5.65 -18.68 -0.84
CA GLU A 146 -4.29 -19.12 -0.51
C GLU A 146 -4.13 -20.64 -0.51
N THR A 147 -5.19 -21.36 -0.15
CA THR A 147 -5.15 -22.82 -0.16
C THR A 147 -6.50 -23.43 -0.48
N THR A 148 -6.48 -24.52 -1.24
CA THR A 148 -7.64 -25.33 -1.60
C THR A 148 -7.46 -26.80 -1.18
N ARG A 149 -6.58 -27.07 -0.19
CA ARG A 149 -6.36 -28.44 0.31
C ARG A 149 -7.56 -28.90 1.15
N GLN A 150 -8.06 -30.09 0.85
CA GLN A 150 -9.07 -30.74 1.67
C GLN A 150 -8.49 -31.13 3.03
N GLY A 151 -9.20 -30.79 4.12
CA GLY A 151 -8.75 -31.04 5.50
C GLY A 151 -7.70 -30.05 6.01
N GLY A 152 -7.29 -29.07 5.19
CA GLY A 152 -6.48 -27.92 5.61
C GLY A 152 -7.35 -26.72 5.98
N ASN A 153 -6.72 -25.67 6.48
CA ASN A 153 -7.39 -24.39 6.67
C ASN A 153 -7.62 -23.76 5.29
N LEU A 154 -8.89 -23.48 5.00
CA LEU A 154 -9.25 -22.68 3.83
C LEU A 154 -9.03 -21.20 4.20
N THR A 155 -8.06 -20.58 3.57
CA THR A 155 -7.71 -19.18 3.80
C THR A 155 -7.86 -18.39 2.51
N SER A 156 -8.33 -17.18 2.67
CA SER A 156 -8.35 -16.17 1.61
C SER A 156 -7.83 -14.85 2.17
N SER A 157 -7.18 -14.06 1.34
CA SER A 157 -6.76 -12.71 1.67
C SER A 157 -7.33 -11.71 0.68
N SER A 158 -7.60 -10.51 1.18
CA SER A 158 -8.04 -9.36 0.41
C SER A 158 -7.55 -8.11 1.12
N GLY A 159 -7.16 -7.09 0.39
CA GLY A 159 -6.87 -5.79 0.96
C GLY A 159 -8.16 -5.02 1.31
N ASN A 160 -7.97 -3.84 1.86
CA ASN A 160 -9.06 -2.92 2.18
C ASN A 160 -8.80 -1.56 1.51
N PRO A 161 -9.56 -1.20 0.46
CA PRO A 161 -9.41 0.09 -0.23
C PRO A 161 -9.62 1.32 0.66
N ALA A 162 -10.29 1.17 1.80
CA ALA A 162 -10.58 2.26 2.74
C ALA A 162 -9.61 2.30 3.93
N LEU A 163 -8.40 1.76 3.78
CA LEU A 163 -7.37 1.87 4.82
C LEU A 163 -6.93 3.32 4.99
N ALA A 164 -7.01 3.81 6.24
CA ALA A 164 -6.44 5.10 6.61
C ALA A 164 -4.93 5.00 6.87
N PRO A 165 -4.18 6.09 6.68
CA PRO A 165 -2.77 6.17 7.07
C PRO A 165 -2.56 5.93 8.56
N PHE A 166 -1.39 5.40 8.91
CA PHE A 166 -0.92 5.35 10.29
C PHE A 166 -0.35 6.70 10.67
N THR A 167 -0.70 7.17 11.87
CA THR A 167 -0.13 8.38 12.47
C THR A 167 0.93 8.00 13.48
N SER A 168 2.02 8.76 13.54
CA SER A 168 3.09 8.60 14.52
C SER A 168 3.42 9.92 15.18
N ASP A 169 3.43 9.93 16.51
CA ASP A 169 3.92 11.05 17.32
C ASP A 169 5.39 10.79 17.66
N ASN A 170 6.24 11.75 17.34
CA ASN A 170 7.69 11.64 17.49
C ASN A 170 8.19 12.66 18.53
N LEU A 171 9.10 12.22 19.38
CA LEU A 171 9.83 13.06 20.33
C LEU A 171 11.31 12.72 20.24
N ASP A 172 12.13 13.73 19.94
CA ASP A 172 13.57 13.62 19.85
C ASP A 172 14.24 14.56 20.85
N LEU A 173 15.17 14.05 21.64
CA LEU A 173 15.99 14.79 22.57
C LEU A 173 17.46 14.40 22.38
N SER A 174 18.34 15.39 22.27
CA SER A 174 19.79 15.15 22.17
C SER A 174 20.63 16.22 22.84
N LEU A 175 21.82 15.84 23.28
CA LEU A 175 22.87 16.66 23.82
C LEU A 175 24.14 16.44 23.04
#